data_e89bf5b62c7e6fb349d6f803441de268
#
_entry.id   e89bf5b62c7e6fb349d6f803441de268
#
_cell.length_a   1.000
_cell.length_b   1.000
_cell.length_c   1.000
_cell.angle_alpha   90.00
_cell.angle_beta   90.00
_cell.angle_gamma   90.00
#
_symmetry.space_group_name_H-M   'P 1'
#
loop_
_entity.id
_entity.type
_entity.pdbx_description
1 polymer ?
#
loop_
_entity_poly.entity_id
_entity_poly.type
_entity_poly.pdbx_seq_one_letter_code
_entity_poly.pdbx_strand_id
1 'polypeptide(L)'
;FPTVKFPNPEEPGAIDLSIKKAIQVSADLVIANDPDADRCAVAIADRGGNWRMLKGDEVGALLGEYLARGAKDKSATLANSIVSSSILSKIAKAYNLPFTETLTGFKWIAKIRDLHFGYEEALGYAVDSNSVNDKDGISAALMIVQIATDLKRESKTLNDLLDEIWSKYGFHGTKQISVRVENLEKISSILAKFRESAPKSIAGYRIVGIDDLEKPASGLPPTNGVRIYLDPSIRIIIRPSGTEPKVKCYVEIVALGELGNAKTVVEEVLNNLEGPLRKILSEQ
;
A
#
# COMPACT_ATOMS: atom_id res chain seq x y z
N PHE A 1 24.86 -5.38 7.29
CA PHE A 1 24.35 -4.06 6.86
C PHE A 1 25.05 -2.95 7.67
N PRO A 2 26.25 -2.52 7.23
CA PRO A 2 27.06 -1.60 8.03
C PRO A 2 26.54 -0.15 8.01
N THR A 3 25.65 0.20 7.10
CA THR A 3 25.21 1.58 6.87
C THR A 3 23.88 1.93 7.56
N VAL A 4 23.13 0.95 8.02
CA VAL A 4 21.84 1.13 8.70
C VAL A 4 21.72 0.20 9.90
N LYS A 5 21.08 0.69 10.97
CA LYS A 5 20.87 -0.10 12.20
C LYS A 5 19.82 -1.21 11.99
N PHE A 6 18.84 -0.96 11.15
CA PHE A 6 17.76 -1.88 10.83
C PHE A 6 17.65 -1.99 9.31
N PRO A 7 17.97 -3.16 8.73
CA PRO A 7 18.08 -3.32 7.28
C PRO A 7 16.73 -3.57 6.60
N ASN A 8 15.78 -2.67 6.81
CA ASN A 8 14.53 -2.63 6.08
C ASN A 8 14.64 -1.56 4.99
N PRO A 9 14.35 -1.85 3.72
CA PRO A 9 14.40 -0.86 2.64
C PRO A 9 13.55 0.40 2.87
N GLU A 10 12.49 0.32 3.67
CA GLU A 10 11.64 1.46 4.01
C GLU A 10 12.27 2.41 5.07
N GLU A 11 13.34 1.99 5.75
CA GLU A 11 13.99 2.85 6.72
C GLU A 11 14.77 3.98 6.02
N PRO A 12 14.74 5.21 6.57
CA PRO A 12 15.46 6.32 6.00
C PRO A 12 16.97 6.00 5.83
N GLY A 13 17.50 6.24 4.65
CA GLY A 13 18.89 5.99 4.31
C GLY A 13 19.23 4.56 3.89
N ALA A 14 18.30 3.60 4.02
CA ALA A 14 18.55 2.19 3.71
C ALA A 14 18.97 1.96 2.25
N ILE A 15 18.37 2.69 1.31
CA ILE A 15 18.63 2.54 -0.13
C ILE A 15 19.49 3.67 -0.73
N ASP A 16 19.98 4.62 0.07
CA ASP A 16 20.70 5.81 -0.43
C ASP A 16 21.95 5.44 -1.24
N LEU A 17 22.73 4.45 -0.79
CA LEU A 17 23.91 3.99 -1.52
C LEU A 17 23.55 3.34 -2.86
N SER A 18 22.43 2.62 -2.92
CA SER A 18 21.92 2.01 -4.14
C SER A 18 21.49 3.08 -5.13
N ILE A 19 20.77 4.10 -4.68
CA ILE A 19 20.38 5.26 -5.50
C ILE A 19 21.62 6.01 -6.01
N LYS A 20 22.59 6.28 -5.13
CA LYS A 20 23.85 6.92 -5.54
C LYS A 20 24.57 6.11 -6.62
N LYS A 21 24.59 4.78 -6.49
CA LYS A 21 25.19 3.90 -7.51
C LYS A 21 24.40 3.92 -8.80
N ALA A 22 23.07 3.90 -8.72
CA ALA A 22 22.18 3.97 -9.89
C ALA A 22 22.43 5.22 -10.73
N ILE A 23 22.56 6.37 -10.08
CA ILE A 23 22.91 7.64 -10.76
C ILE A 23 24.27 7.54 -11.48
N GLN A 24 25.30 6.97 -10.83
CA GLN A 24 26.63 6.83 -11.41
C GLN A 24 26.69 5.95 -12.65
N VAL A 25 25.84 4.91 -12.71
CA VAL A 25 25.81 3.94 -13.82
C VAL A 25 24.66 4.15 -14.79
N SER A 26 23.86 5.22 -14.60
CA SER A 26 22.67 5.52 -15.37
C SER A 26 21.69 4.32 -15.41
N ALA A 27 21.43 3.75 -14.24
CA ALA A 27 20.49 2.63 -14.12
C ALA A 27 19.05 3.08 -14.37
N ASP A 28 18.22 2.19 -14.90
CA ASP A 28 16.79 2.46 -15.14
C ASP A 28 15.97 2.37 -13.83
N LEU A 29 16.42 1.52 -12.89
CA LEU A 29 15.73 1.32 -11.60
C LEU A 29 16.70 0.77 -10.54
N VAL A 30 16.30 0.83 -9.28
CA VAL A 30 16.93 0.16 -8.14
C VAL A 30 15.96 -0.86 -7.57
N ILE A 31 16.45 -2.05 -7.26
CA ILE A 31 15.74 -3.06 -6.49
C ILE A 31 16.52 -3.35 -5.22
N ALA A 32 15.80 -3.45 -4.10
CA ALA A 32 16.37 -3.85 -2.82
C ALA A 32 15.44 -4.84 -2.11
N ASN A 33 15.99 -5.97 -1.69
CA ASN A 33 15.30 -6.91 -0.82
C ASN A 33 15.71 -6.64 0.64
N ASP A 34 14.87 -7.05 1.57
CA ASP A 34 15.20 -7.14 2.98
C ASP A 34 16.06 -8.38 3.27
N PRO A 35 16.53 -8.60 4.53
CA PRO A 35 17.53 -9.64 4.81
C PRO A 35 17.12 -11.07 4.48
N ASP A 36 15.84 -11.41 4.61
CA ASP A 36 15.29 -12.74 4.27
C ASP A 36 14.69 -12.79 2.86
N ALA A 37 14.81 -11.68 2.11
CA ALA A 37 14.43 -11.53 0.71
C ALA A 37 12.95 -11.83 0.40
N ASP A 38 12.08 -11.72 1.39
CA ASP A 38 10.65 -11.91 1.21
C ASP A 38 9.92 -10.62 0.78
N ARG A 39 10.59 -9.44 0.87
CA ARG A 39 10.11 -8.13 0.43
C ARG A 39 10.91 -7.58 -0.73
N CYS A 40 10.29 -6.70 -1.51
CA CYS A 40 10.91 -6.06 -2.67
C CYS A 40 10.61 -4.57 -2.70
N ALA A 41 11.63 -3.74 -2.48
CA ALA A 41 11.57 -2.31 -2.70
C ALA A 41 12.05 -1.96 -4.10
N VAL A 42 11.42 -0.96 -4.70
CA VAL A 42 11.77 -0.44 -6.02
C VAL A 42 11.96 1.06 -5.92
N ALA A 43 13.07 1.58 -6.47
CA ALA A 43 13.24 3.02 -6.65
C ALA A 43 13.46 3.34 -8.13
N ILE A 44 12.92 4.48 -8.55
CA ILE A 44 13.00 5.00 -9.93
C ILE A 44 13.26 6.50 -9.91
N ALA A 45 13.84 7.00 -10.99
CA ALA A 45 13.93 8.44 -11.22
C ALA A 45 12.61 8.97 -11.77
N ASP A 46 12.19 10.15 -11.31
CA ASP A 46 11.11 10.90 -11.97
C ASP A 46 11.61 11.52 -13.31
N ARG A 47 10.69 12.20 -14.03
CA ARG A 47 11.02 12.86 -15.31
C ARG A 47 12.05 13.99 -15.14
N GLY A 48 12.24 14.51 -13.93
CA GLY A 48 13.25 15.51 -13.58
C GLY A 48 14.60 14.91 -13.16
N GLY A 49 14.70 13.58 -13.10
CA GLY A 49 15.90 12.86 -12.66
C GLY A 49 16.02 12.69 -11.14
N ASN A 50 14.99 13.07 -10.37
CA ASN A 50 14.99 12.87 -8.93
C ASN A 50 14.58 11.44 -8.61
N TRP A 51 15.44 10.75 -7.86
CA TRP A 51 15.17 9.37 -7.45
C TRP A 51 14.26 9.32 -6.22
N ARG A 52 13.29 8.42 -6.25
CA ARG A 52 12.45 8.10 -5.10
C ARG A 52 12.18 6.60 -5.01
N MET A 53 12.02 6.11 -3.80
CA MET A 53 11.44 4.79 -3.58
C MET A 53 9.94 4.83 -3.87
N LEU A 54 9.44 3.82 -4.58
CA LEU A 54 8.02 3.61 -4.76
C LEU A 54 7.40 3.10 -3.46
N LYS A 55 6.19 3.54 -3.16
CA LYS A 55 5.41 2.96 -2.06
C LYS A 55 5.03 1.52 -2.42
N GLY A 56 4.83 0.68 -1.41
CA GLY A 56 4.40 -0.68 -1.64
C GLY A 56 3.10 -0.80 -2.44
N ASP A 57 2.17 0.14 -2.24
CA ASP A 57 0.94 0.22 -3.04
C ASP A 57 1.20 0.59 -4.52
N GLU A 58 2.21 1.40 -4.81
CA GLU A 58 2.57 1.74 -6.19
C GLU A 58 3.17 0.52 -6.91
N VAL A 59 4.05 -0.21 -6.23
CA VAL A 59 4.60 -1.48 -6.77
C VAL A 59 3.49 -2.51 -6.90
N GLY A 60 2.59 -2.61 -5.91
CA GLY A 60 1.41 -3.47 -5.96
C GLY A 60 0.50 -3.15 -7.15
N ALA A 61 0.32 -1.88 -7.50
CA ALA A 61 -0.46 -1.46 -8.65
C ALA A 61 0.22 -1.83 -9.98
N LEU A 62 1.55 -1.64 -10.10
CA LEU A 62 2.32 -2.04 -11.29
C LEU A 62 2.23 -3.54 -11.54
N LEU A 63 2.52 -4.34 -10.52
CA LEU A 63 2.45 -5.81 -10.59
C LEU A 63 1.02 -6.28 -10.87
N GLY A 64 0.04 -5.71 -10.15
CA GLY A 64 -1.36 -6.06 -10.30
C GLY A 64 -1.92 -5.77 -11.70
N GLU A 65 -1.63 -4.60 -12.29
CA GLU A 65 -2.06 -4.25 -13.65
C GLU A 65 -1.41 -5.18 -14.69
N TYR A 66 -0.11 -5.44 -14.55
CA TYR A 66 0.62 -6.30 -15.50
C TYR A 66 0.11 -7.74 -15.45
N LEU A 67 -0.04 -8.32 -14.27
CA LEU A 67 -0.51 -9.69 -14.08
C LEU A 67 -1.99 -9.84 -14.47
N ALA A 68 -2.85 -8.86 -14.09
CA ALA A 68 -4.26 -8.89 -14.49
C ALA A 68 -4.45 -8.82 -16.01
N ARG A 69 -3.63 -8.03 -16.70
CA ARG A 69 -3.62 -7.94 -18.17
C ARG A 69 -3.25 -9.27 -18.82
N GLY A 70 -2.29 -10.00 -18.23
CA GLY A 70 -1.82 -11.31 -18.70
C GLY A 70 -2.70 -12.49 -18.30
N ALA A 71 -3.65 -12.32 -17.40
CA ALA A 71 -4.49 -13.40 -16.85
C ALA A 71 -5.42 -13.99 -17.91
N LYS A 72 -5.17 -15.26 -18.27
CA LYS A 72 -6.00 -16.02 -19.22
C LYS A 72 -7.18 -16.70 -18.53
N ASP A 73 -6.97 -17.15 -17.29
CA ASP A 73 -7.99 -17.77 -16.46
C ASP A 73 -8.81 -16.71 -15.72
N LYS A 74 -10.13 -16.77 -15.83
CA LYS A 74 -11.04 -15.84 -15.16
C LYS A 74 -11.29 -16.19 -13.70
N SER A 75 -10.81 -17.32 -13.21
CA SER A 75 -10.76 -17.65 -11.78
C SER A 75 -9.57 -17.04 -11.05
N ALA A 76 -8.58 -16.52 -11.80
CA ALA A 76 -7.35 -15.91 -11.29
C ALA A 76 -7.67 -14.77 -10.30
N THR A 77 -7.50 -15.04 -9.02
CA THR A 77 -7.88 -14.12 -7.95
C THR A 77 -6.77 -13.12 -7.64
N LEU A 78 -7.13 -11.84 -7.56
CA LEU A 78 -6.25 -10.79 -7.02
C LEU A 78 -6.60 -10.51 -5.56
N ALA A 79 -5.60 -10.25 -4.72
CA ALA A 79 -5.84 -10.02 -3.31
C ALA A 79 -4.88 -9.00 -2.69
N ASN A 80 -5.36 -8.29 -1.68
CA ASN A 80 -4.47 -7.49 -0.84
C ASN A 80 -5.00 -7.37 0.60
N SER A 81 -4.16 -6.84 1.48
CA SER A 81 -4.55 -6.59 2.86
C SER A 81 -5.53 -5.41 2.96
N ILE A 82 -6.36 -5.40 4.01
CA ILE A 82 -7.33 -4.32 4.26
C ILE A 82 -6.68 -2.93 4.36
N VAL A 83 -5.40 -2.86 4.73
CA VAL A 83 -4.68 -1.59 4.90
C VAL A 83 -3.98 -1.13 3.63
N SER A 84 -3.84 -2.02 2.64
CA SER A 84 -3.30 -1.68 1.32
C SER A 84 -4.29 -0.87 0.50
N SER A 85 -3.83 -0.26 -0.59
CA SER A 85 -4.67 0.56 -1.47
C SER A 85 -5.82 -0.21 -2.11
N SER A 86 -6.96 0.43 -2.23
CA SER A 86 -8.14 -0.11 -2.93
C SER A 86 -7.97 -0.18 -4.46
N ILE A 87 -6.86 0.31 -5.02
CA ILE A 87 -6.61 0.35 -6.47
C ILE A 87 -6.65 -1.05 -7.09
N LEU A 88 -6.15 -2.08 -6.37
CA LEU A 88 -6.14 -3.46 -6.89
C LEU A 88 -7.56 -3.98 -7.15
N SER A 89 -8.54 -3.60 -6.33
CA SER A 89 -9.96 -3.95 -6.56
C SER A 89 -10.50 -3.33 -7.84
N LYS A 90 -10.06 -2.12 -8.19
CA LYS A 90 -10.43 -1.44 -9.44
C LYS A 90 -9.79 -2.13 -10.65
N ILE A 91 -8.52 -2.51 -10.52
CA ILE A 91 -7.80 -3.29 -11.53
C ILE A 91 -8.52 -4.62 -11.76
N ALA A 92 -8.77 -5.41 -10.71
CA ALA A 92 -9.47 -6.69 -10.82
C ALA A 92 -10.82 -6.55 -11.54
N LYS A 93 -11.62 -5.55 -11.14
CA LYS A 93 -12.90 -5.24 -11.78
C LYS A 93 -12.77 -4.96 -13.27
N ALA A 94 -11.75 -4.19 -13.68
CA ALA A 94 -11.55 -3.81 -15.09
C ALA A 94 -11.20 -5.01 -15.97
N TYR A 95 -10.55 -6.03 -15.40
CA TYR A 95 -10.19 -7.27 -16.13
C TYR A 95 -11.18 -8.41 -15.90
N ASN A 96 -12.30 -8.16 -15.18
CA ASN A 96 -13.28 -9.17 -14.78
C ASN A 96 -12.66 -10.37 -14.04
N LEU A 97 -11.78 -10.06 -13.09
CA LEU A 97 -11.12 -11.03 -12.20
C LEU A 97 -11.71 -10.96 -10.79
N PRO A 98 -11.78 -12.08 -10.07
CA PRO A 98 -12.10 -12.07 -8.65
C PRO A 98 -11.13 -11.23 -7.85
N PHE A 99 -11.64 -10.56 -6.81
CA PHE A 99 -10.84 -9.80 -5.87
C PHE A 99 -11.22 -10.17 -4.43
N THR A 100 -10.22 -10.33 -3.57
CA THR A 100 -10.43 -10.62 -2.15
C THR A 100 -9.59 -9.67 -1.29
N GLU A 101 -10.23 -8.98 -0.37
CA GLU A 101 -9.57 -8.23 0.70
C GLU A 101 -9.31 -9.17 1.87
N THR A 102 -8.12 -9.10 2.50
CA THR A 102 -7.76 -9.94 3.64
C THR A 102 -7.35 -9.14 4.86
N LEU A 103 -7.26 -9.78 6.02
CA LEU A 103 -6.55 -9.19 7.15
C LEU A 103 -5.07 -9.02 6.83
N THR A 104 -4.38 -8.18 7.61
CA THR A 104 -2.92 -8.06 7.54
C THR A 104 -2.23 -9.34 8.01
N GLY A 105 -1.12 -9.65 7.37
CA GLY A 105 -0.35 -10.88 7.55
C GLY A 105 -0.53 -11.81 6.35
N PHE A 106 0.57 -12.07 5.66
CA PHE A 106 0.58 -12.77 4.38
C PHE A 106 -0.05 -14.16 4.42
N LYS A 107 -0.06 -14.79 5.62
CA LYS A 107 -0.78 -16.05 5.88
C LYS A 107 -2.27 -16.05 5.47
N TRP A 108 -2.90 -14.87 5.36
CA TRP A 108 -4.28 -14.74 4.93
C TRP A 108 -4.38 -14.73 3.40
N ILE A 109 -3.47 -14.02 2.75
CA ILE A 109 -3.36 -13.98 1.29
C ILE A 109 -3.00 -15.36 0.75
N ALA A 110 -2.01 -16.04 1.36
CA ALA A 110 -1.57 -17.39 0.98
C ALA A 110 -2.66 -18.48 1.05
N LYS A 111 -3.76 -18.24 1.77
CA LYS A 111 -4.90 -19.18 1.85
C LYS A 111 -5.95 -19.00 0.74
N ILE A 112 -5.80 -17.98 -0.09
CA ILE A 112 -6.77 -17.71 -1.15
C ILE A 112 -6.60 -18.75 -2.24
N ARG A 113 -7.71 -19.39 -2.61
CA ARG A 113 -7.75 -20.31 -3.74
C ARG A 113 -7.53 -19.55 -5.04
N ASP A 114 -6.81 -20.15 -5.96
CA ASP A 114 -6.52 -19.62 -7.29
C ASP A 114 -5.89 -18.21 -7.24
N LEU A 115 -5.07 -17.96 -6.19
CA LEU A 115 -4.35 -16.70 -6.03
C LEU A 115 -3.39 -16.52 -7.22
N HIS A 116 -3.67 -15.48 -8.01
CA HIS A 116 -2.84 -15.10 -9.14
C HIS A 116 -1.85 -14.00 -8.78
N PHE A 117 -2.29 -13.06 -7.94
CA PHE A 117 -1.46 -12.00 -7.39
C PHE A 117 -1.99 -11.58 -6.03
N GLY A 118 -1.07 -11.41 -5.08
CA GLY A 118 -1.41 -10.87 -3.76
C GLY A 118 -0.33 -9.96 -3.22
N TYR A 119 -0.73 -8.90 -2.46
CA TYR A 119 0.27 -8.04 -1.85
C TYR A 119 -0.16 -7.41 -0.53
N GLU A 120 0.85 -7.01 0.24
CA GLU A 120 0.75 -6.10 1.38
C GLU A 120 1.59 -4.84 1.11
N GLU A 121 1.08 -3.67 1.52
CA GLU A 121 1.71 -2.37 1.33
C GLU A 121 3.13 -2.27 1.91
N ALA A 122 3.45 -3.13 2.86
CA ALA A 122 4.77 -3.25 3.49
C ALA A 122 5.76 -4.04 2.61
N LEU A 123 5.75 -3.83 1.29
CA LEU A 123 6.66 -4.39 0.28
C LEU A 123 6.56 -5.90 0.06
N GLY A 124 5.50 -6.56 0.52
CA GLY A 124 5.31 -8.01 0.36
C GLY A 124 4.42 -8.33 -0.85
N TYR A 125 4.92 -9.13 -1.78
CA TYR A 125 4.21 -9.50 -3.03
C TYR A 125 4.32 -10.99 -3.31
N ALA A 126 3.22 -11.64 -3.70
CA ALA A 126 3.19 -12.98 -4.28
C ALA A 126 2.77 -12.86 -5.75
N VAL A 127 3.70 -13.07 -6.65
CA VAL A 127 3.50 -12.98 -8.11
C VAL A 127 3.41 -14.36 -8.78
N ASP A 128 3.79 -15.40 -8.06
CA ASP A 128 3.72 -16.82 -8.48
C ASP A 128 3.44 -17.71 -7.26
N SER A 129 2.20 -17.74 -6.83
CA SER A 129 1.75 -18.53 -5.67
C SER A 129 1.86 -20.04 -5.85
N ASN A 130 2.02 -20.53 -7.09
CA ASN A 130 2.25 -21.93 -7.36
C ASN A 130 3.67 -22.37 -7.00
N SER A 131 4.64 -21.49 -7.16
CA SER A 131 6.04 -21.74 -6.82
C SER A 131 6.35 -21.40 -5.35
N VAL A 132 5.84 -20.26 -4.86
CA VAL A 132 6.03 -19.80 -3.47
C VAL A 132 4.70 -19.34 -2.91
N ASN A 133 4.16 -20.10 -1.94
CA ASN A 133 2.89 -19.77 -1.30
C ASN A 133 3.07 -18.82 -0.11
N ASP A 134 3.84 -17.78 -0.30
CA ASP A 134 4.06 -16.64 0.59
C ASP A 134 4.49 -15.43 -0.26
N LYS A 135 4.81 -14.31 0.39
CA LYS A 135 5.47 -13.19 -0.27
C LYS A 135 6.89 -13.60 -0.68
N ASP A 136 7.28 -13.23 -1.88
CA ASP A 136 8.60 -13.53 -2.42
C ASP A 136 9.16 -12.31 -3.13
N GLY A 137 10.15 -11.68 -2.49
CA GLY A 137 10.81 -10.49 -3.01
C GLY A 137 11.67 -10.77 -4.24
N ILE A 138 12.12 -12.00 -4.44
CA ILE A 138 12.98 -12.37 -5.57
C ILE A 138 12.15 -12.46 -6.85
N SER A 139 11.03 -13.18 -6.84
CA SER A 139 10.13 -13.26 -8.00
C SER A 139 9.45 -11.92 -8.29
N ALA A 140 9.11 -11.15 -7.26
CA ALA A 140 8.60 -9.78 -7.43
C ALA A 140 9.64 -8.88 -8.13
N ALA A 141 10.91 -8.96 -7.73
CA ALA A 141 12.01 -8.24 -8.37
C ALA A 141 12.15 -8.62 -9.86
N LEU A 142 12.15 -9.91 -10.18
CA LEU A 142 12.20 -10.39 -11.56
C LEU A 142 11.01 -9.89 -12.39
N MET A 143 9.80 -9.88 -11.82
CA MET A 143 8.61 -9.36 -12.48
C MET A 143 8.71 -7.85 -12.75
N ILE A 144 9.20 -7.06 -11.80
CA ILE A 144 9.44 -5.62 -12.02
C ILE A 144 10.46 -5.38 -13.12
N VAL A 145 11.55 -6.17 -13.18
CA VAL A 145 12.54 -6.07 -14.26
C VAL A 145 11.89 -6.42 -15.61
N GLN A 146 11.03 -7.44 -15.64
CA GLN A 146 10.30 -7.81 -16.86
C GLN A 146 9.39 -6.66 -17.32
N ILE A 147 8.60 -6.08 -16.43
CA ILE A 147 7.73 -4.92 -16.73
C ILE A 147 8.56 -3.75 -17.27
N ALA A 148 9.65 -3.39 -16.58
CA ALA A 148 10.52 -2.29 -17.01
C ALA A 148 11.15 -2.56 -18.39
N THR A 149 11.52 -3.81 -18.67
CA THR A 149 12.09 -4.22 -19.95
C THR A 149 11.06 -4.11 -21.07
N ASP A 150 9.83 -4.56 -20.84
CA ASP A 150 8.76 -4.48 -21.83
C ASP A 150 8.39 -3.03 -22.12
N LEU A 151 8.28 -2.20 -21.09
CA LEU A 151 8.03 -0.76 -21.23
C LEU A 151 9.16 -0.06 -21.98
N LYS A 152 10.41 -0.40 -21.71
CA LYS A 152 11.58 0.18 -22.40
C LYS A 152 11.57 -0.11 -23.90
N ARG A 153 11.08 -1.27 -24.33
CA ARG A 153 10.89 -1.60 -25.77
C ARG A 153 9.84 -0.69 -26.44
N GLU A 154 8.89 -0.21 -25.63
CA GLU A 154 7.87 0.76 -26.06
C GLU A 154 8.29 2.24 -25.85
N SER A 155 9.55 2.49 -25.46
CA SER A 155 10.06 3.82 -25.07
C SER A 155 9.29 4.44 -23.89
N LYS A 156 8.80 3.60 -22.99
CA LYS A 156 8.09 3.96 -21.77
C LYS A 156 8.89 3.58 -20.52
N THR A 157 8.48 4.13 -19.39
CA THR A 157 9.04 3.91 -18.06
C THR A 157 7.99 3.38 -17.08
N LEU A 158 8.42 2.95 -15.89
CA LEU A 158 7.49 2.60 -14.80
C LEU A 158 6.65 3.81 -14.34
N ASN A 159 7.16 5.06 -14.45
CA ASN A 159 6.36 6.26 -14.21
C ASN A 159 5.22 6.39 -15.22
N ASP A 160 5.47 6.12 -16.49
CA ASP A 160 4.43 6.20 -17.53
C ASP A 160 3.33 5.16 -17.27
N LEU A 161 3.68 3.95 -16.86
CA LEU A 161 2.69 2.93 -16.49
C LEU A 161 1.90 3.33 -15.24
N LEU A 162 2.54 3.91 -14.21
CA LEU A 162 1.83 4.43 -13.05
C LEU A 162 0.86 5.55 -13.42
N ASP A 163 1.28 6.48 -14.29
CA ASP A 163 0.41 7.55 -14.77
C ASP A 163 -0.78 7.01 -15.59
N GLU A 164 -0.57 5.96 -16.41
CA GLU A 164 -1.64 5.25 -17.11
C GLU A 164 -2.64 4.60 -16.13
N ILE A 165 -2.14 3.89 -15.09
CA ILE A 165 -2.95 3.26 -14.06
C ILE A 165 -3.78 4.31 -13.31
N TRP A 166 -3.16 5.40 -12.85
CA TRP A 166 -3.85 6.45 -12.12
C TRP A 166 -4.85 7.22 -12.98
N SER A 167 -4.55 7.44 -14.26
CA SER A 167 -5.50 8.06 -15.19
C SER A 167 -6.72 7.18 -15.42
N LYS A 168 -6.54 5.86 -15.42
CA LYS A 168 -7.62 4.88 -15.66
C LYS A 168 -8.49 4.63 -14.44
N TYR A 169 -7.89 4.57 -13.24
CA TYR A 169 -8.57 4.14 -12.01
C TYR A 169 -8.76 5.24 -10.98
N GLY A 170 -8.19 6.41 -11.20
CA GLY A 170 -8.05 7.50 -10.24
C GLY A 170 -6.71 7.45 -9.50
N PHE A 171 -6.27 8.61 -9.01
CA PHE A 171 -5.07 8.68 -8.18
C PHE A 171 -5.37 8.23 -6.76
N HIS A 172 -4.71 7.18 -6.33
CA HIS A 172 -4.80 6.60 -5.00
C HIS A 172 -3.58 7.01 -4.18
N GLY A 173 -3.73 8.04 -3.35
CA GLY A 173 -2.65 8.46 -2.46
C GLY A 173 -2.77 7.79 -1.09
N THR A 174 -1.71 7.13 -0.66
CA THR A 174 -1.67 6.42 0.62
C THR A 174 -0.62 7.02 1.55
N LYS A 175 -0.90 6.98 2.87
CA LYS A 175 0.03 7.37 3.92
C LYS A 175 -0.18 6.52 5.17
N GLN A 176 0.90 6.02 5.75
CA GLN A 176 0.90 5.38 7.06
C GLN A 176 1.38 6.37 8.13
N ILE A 177 0.63 6.48 9.22
CA ILE A 177 0.99 7.24 10.42
C ILE A 177 1.13 6.22 11.55
N SER A 178 2.31 6.17 12.18
CA SER A 178 2.55 5.32 13.33
C SER A 178 2.86 6.18 14.55
N VAL A 179 2.22 5.86 15.67
CA VAL A 179 2.44 6.53 16.94
C VAL A 179 2.79 5.47 17.98
N ARG A 180 3.95 5.65 18.63
CA ARG A 180 4.32 4.78 19.75
C ARG A 180 3.48 5.17 20.97
N VAL A 181 2.96 4.19 21.68
CA VAL A 181 2.18 4.38 22.90
C VAL A 181 2.91 3.77 24.10
N GLU A 182 2.73 4.37 25.26
CA GLU A 182 3.38 3.87 26.49
C GLU A 182 2.75 2.57 26.99
N ASN A 183 1.45 2.39 26.69
CA ASN A 183 0.65 1.31 27.20
C ASN A 183 -0.39 0.87 26.13
N LEU A 184 -0.64 -0.43 26.03
CA LEU A 184 -1.58 -1.02 25.07
C LEU A 184 -3.04 -0.67 25.38
N GLU A 185 -3.39 -0.38 26.64
CA GLU A 185 -4.73 0.06 27.04
C GLU A 185 -5.13 1.38 26.35
N LYS A 186 -4.15 2.24 26.06
CA LYS A 186 -4.35 3.47 25.31
C LYS A 186 -4.89 3.22 23.91
N ILE A 187 -4.42 2.18 23.24
CA ILE A 187 -4.92 1.79 21.91
C ILE A 187 -6.39 1.36 22.02
N SER A 188 -6.72 0.58 23.03
CA SER A 188 -8.10 0.15 23.28
C SER A 188 -9.03 1.34 23.53
N SER A 189 -8.57 2.34 24.30
CA SER A 189 -9.31 3.58 24.56
C SER A 189 -9.55 4.40 23.27
N ILE A 190 -8.54 4.54 22.41
CA ILE A 190 -8.68 5.23 21.13
C ILE A 190 -9.74 4.54 20.24
N LEU A 191 -9.68 3.22 20.13
CA LEU A 191 -10.64 2.46 19.34
C LEU A 191 -12.05 2.51 19.91
N ALA A 192 -12.19 2.44 21.25
CA ALA A 192 -13.48 2.56 21.93
C ALA A 192 -14.17 3.91 21.65
N LYS A 193 -13.42 5.02 21.63
CA LYS A 193 -13.97 6.33 21.24
C LYS A 193 -14.62 6.28 19.85
N PHE A 194 -14.00 5.65 18.86
CA PHE A 194 -14.59 5.54 17.53
C PHE A 194 -15.80 4.62 17.49
N ARG A 195 -15.85 3.57 18.31
CA ARG A 195 -16.98 2.64 18.40
C ARG A 195 -18.20 3.23 19.09
N GLU A 196 -17.98 3.98 20.18
CA GLU A 196 -19.03 4.43 21.07
C GLU A 196 -19.46 5.89 20.82
N SER A 197 -18.51 6.75 20.48
CA SER A 197 -18.73 8.20 20.41
C SER A 197 -17.86 8.87 19.33
N ALA A 198 -17.90 8.33 18.11
CA ALA A 198 -17.14 8.87 17.00
C ALA A 198 -17.42 10.36 16.77
N PRO A 199 -16.41 11.19 16.47
CA PRO A 199 -16.62 12.57 16.09
C PRO A 199 -17.41 12.65 14.78
N LYS A 200 -18.08 13.76 14.52
CA LYS A 200 -18.82 13.96 13.26
C LYS A 200 -17.88 14.16 12.06
N SER A 201 -16.66 14.62 12.32
CA SER A 201 -15.65 14.89 11.28
C SER A 201 -14.24 14.77 11.83
N ILE A 202 -13.26 14.56 10.93
CA ILE A 202 -11.82 14.62 11.21
C ILE A 202 -11.24 15.67 10.27
N ALA A 203 -10.52 16.66 10.82
CA ALA A 203 -9.93 17.77 10.05
C ALA A 203 -10.92 18.48 9.10
N GLY A 204 -12.20 18.58 9.47
CA GLY A 204 -13.25 19.17 8.64
C GLY A 204 -13.91 18.19 7.65
N TYR A 205 -13.33 17.01 7.39
CA TYR A 205 -13.93 15.98 6.54
C TYR A 205 -14.97 15.18 7.31
N ARG A 206 -16.21 15.15 6.80
CA ARG A 206 -17.35 14.51 7.46
C ARG A 206 -17.19 12.98 7.47
N ILE A 207 -17.41 12.33 8.62
CA ILE A 207 -17.50 10.88 8.72
C ILE A 207 -18.83 10.44 8.11
N VAL A 208 -18.76 9.54 7.12
CA VAL A 208 -19.93 8.98 6.43
C VAL A 208 -20.16 7.50 6.74
N GLY A 209 -19.19 6.85 7.38
CA GLY A 209 -19.32 5.45 7.80
C GLY A 209 -18.18 5.02 8.69
N ILE A 210 -18.47 4.08 9.59
CA ILE A 210 -17.49 3.39 10.43
C ILE A 210 -17.81 1.91 10.39
N ASP A 211 -16.79 1.10 10.12
CA ASP A 211 -16.83 -0.36 10.17
C ASP A 211 -15.96 -0.82 11.35
N ASP A 212 -16.58 -1.43 12.35
CA ASP A 212 -15.86 -2.03 13.46
C ASP A 212 -15.30 -3.37 13.03
N LEU A 213 -13.99 -3.46 12.91
CA LEU A 213 -13.32 -4.67 12.44
C LEU A 213 -13.35 -5.83 13.46
N GLU A 214 -13.86 -5.62 14.68
CA GLU A 214 -14.21 -6.73 15.59
C GLU A 214 -15.52 -7.42 15.18
N LYS A 215 -16.37 -6.73 14.43
CA LYS A 215 -17.64 -7.23 13.91
C LYS A 215 -17.82 -6.80 12.44
N PRO A 216 -16.90 -7.18 11.55
CA PRO A 216 -16.84 -6.63 10.21
C PRO A 216 -18.08 -7.02 9.39
N ALA A 217 -18.72 -6.04 8.76
CA ALA A 217 -19.84 -6.26 7.83
C ALA A 217 -19.39 -6.95 6.53
N SER A 218 -18.09 -6.90 6.22
CA SER A 218 -17.49 -7.39 4.96
C SER A 218 -17.25 -8.90 4.90
N GLY A 219 -17.56 -9.65 5.97
CA GLY A 219 -17.27 -11.09 6.04
C GLY A 219 -15.79 -11.43 6.33
N LEU A 220 -14.96 -10.43 6.59
CA LEU A 220 -13.58 -10.64 7.09
C LEU A 220 -13.61 -11.31 8.47
N PRO A 221 -12.58 -12.09 8.85
CA PRO A 221 -12.42 -12.52 10.23
C PRO A 221 -12.33 -11.33 11.19
N PRO A 222 -12.83 -11.44 12.44
CA PRO A 222 -12.70 -10.37 13.43
C PRO A 222 -11.24 -10.00 13.70
N THR A 223 -10.97 -8.69 13.78
CA THR A 223 -9.67 -8.15 14.18
C THR A 223 -9.84 -6.84 14.93
N ASN A 224 -8.92 -6.52 15.85
CA ASN A 224 -9.00 -5.28 16.58
C ASN A 224 -8.62 -4.09 15.69
N GLY A 225 -9.55 -3.20 15.45
CA GLY A 225 -9.40 -2.00 14.64
C GLY A 225 -10.71 -1.39 14.23
N VAL A 226 -10.64 -0.23 13.60
CA VAL A 226 -11.78 0.46 13.00
C VAL A 226 -11.41 0.95 11.61
N ARG A 227 -12.37 0.87 10.67
CA ARG A 227 -12.27 1.45 9.34
C ARG A 227 -13.27 2.59 9.24
N ILE A 228 -12.79 3.76 8.90
CA ILE A 228 -13.54 5.01 8.89
C ILE A 228 -13.56 5.54 7.46
N TYR A 229 -14.72 5.93 6.99
CA TYR A 229 -14.91 6.55 5.69
C TYR A 229 -15.28 8.01 5.87
N LEU A 230 -14.53 8.90 5.20
CA LEU A 230 -14.80 10.33 5.18
C LEU A 230 -15.18 10.77 3.77
N ASP A 231 -16.00 11.80 3.68
CA ASP A 231 -16.39 12.46 2.45
C ASP A 231 -15.40 13.58 2.10
N PRO A 232 -14.86 13.69 0.86
CA PRO A 232 -15.04 12.76 -0.26
C PRO A 232 -13.93 11.69 -0.32
N SER A 233 -14.30 10.44 -0.54
CA SER A 233 -13.40 9.34 -0.95
C SER A 233 -12.12 9.15 -0.11
N ILE A 234 -12.21 9.35 1.21
CA ILE A 234 -11.11 9.13 2.17
C ILE A 234 -11.43 7.89 2.99
N ARG A 235 -10.49 6.96 3.07
CA ARG A 235 -10.54 5.77 3.92
C ARG A 235 -9.43 5.84 4.96
N ILE A 236 -9.77 5.63 6.22
CA ILE A 236 -8.81 5.57 7.33
C ILE A 236 -9.00 4.24 8.05
N ILE A 237 -7.90 3.54 8.34
CA ILE A 237 -7.91 2.33 9.17
C ILE A 237 -6.99 2.55 10.36
N ILE A 238 -7.52 2.40 11.56
CA ILE A 238 -6.76 2.50 12.82
C ILE A 238 -6.74 1.13 13.46
N ARG A 239 -5.53 0.64 13.77
CA ARG A 239 -5.33 -0.67 14.40
C ARG A 239 -4.07 -0.70 15.27
N PRO A 240 -4.00 -1.60 16.28
CA PRO A 240 -2.76 -1.85 16.98
C PRO A 240 -1.72 -2.51 16.05
N SER A 241 -0.44 -2.26 16.31
CA SER A 241 0.63 -3.08 15.75
C SER A 241 0.60 -4.47 16.39
N GLY A 242 0.86 -5.52 15.60
CA GLY A 242 0.92 -6.89 16.13
C GLY A 242 2.20 -7.22 16.90
N THR A 243 3.26 -6.43 16.73
CA THR A 243 4.62 -6.76 17.24
C THR A 243 5.23 -5.69 18.14
N GLU A 244 4.70 -4.48 18.15
CA GLU A 244 5.26 -3.34 18.87
C GLU A 244 4.16 -2.54 19.57
N PRO A 245 4.46 -1.81 20.67
CA PRO A 245 3.53 -0.92 21.34
C PRO A 245 3.30 0.36 20.51
N LYS A 246 2.65 0.17 19.35
CA LYS A 246 2.33 1.23 18.39
C LYS A 246 0.88 1.12 17.94
N VAL A 247 0.23 2.25 17.75
CA VAL A 247 -0.98 2.36 16.96
C VAL A 247 -0.60 2.75 15.53
N LYS A 248 -1.16 2.06 14.56
CA LYS A 248 -0.98 2.33 13.13
C LYS A 248 -2.28 2.89 12.56
N CYS A 249 -2.15 3.96 11.80
CA CYS A 249 -3.23 4.59 11.07
C CYS A 249 -2.84 4.63 9.59
N TYR A 250 -3.68 4.04 8.76
CA TYR A 250 -3.50 3.99 7.31
C TYR A 250 -4.54 4.88 6.68
N VAL A 251 -4.10 5.82 5.86
CA VAL A 251 -4.96 6.77 5.16
C VAL A 251 -4.87 6.52 3.68
N GLU A 252 -5.99 6.37 3.01
CA GLU A 252 -6.09 6.36 1.56
C GLU A 252 -7.06 7.44 1.10
N ILE A 253 -6.68 8.18 0.07
CA ILE A 253 -7.50 9.20 -0.59
C ILE A 253 -7.54 8.88 -2.06
N VAL A 254 -8.73 8.86 -2.63
CA VAL A 254 -8.93 8.60 -4.05
C VAL A 254 -9.44 9.87 -4.73
N ALA A 255 -8.69 10.40 -5.67
CA ALA A 255 -9.10 11.53 -6.49
C ALA A 255 -9.25 11.13 -7.97
N LEU A 256 -10.35 11.57 -8.57
CA LEU A 256 -10.65 11.38 -9.99
C LEU A 256 -10.39 12.68 -10.75
N GLY A 257 -10.22 12.59 -12.06
CA GLY A 257 -10.04 13.74 -12.93
C GLY A 257 -8.65 13.81 -13.54
N GLU A 258 -8.22 15.01 -13.92
CA GLU A 258 -6.89 15.24 -14.49
C GLU A 258 -5.82 14.91 -13.45
N LEU A 259 -4.82 14.13 -13.85
CA LEU A 259 -3.88 13.49 -12.93
C LEU A 259 -3.06 14.49 -12.10
N GLY A 260 -2.62 15.60 -12.70
CA GLY A 260 -1.87 16.63 -11.98
C GLY A 260 -2.68 17.24 -10.85
N ASN A 261 -3.92 17.61 -11.14
CA ASN A 261 -4.87 18.12 -10.15
C ASN A 261 -5.19 17.09 -9.08
N ALA A 262 -5.41 15.83 -9.47
CA ALA A 262 -5.70 14.74 -8.54
C ALA A 262 -4.53 14.52 -7.56
N LYS A 263 -3.29 14.54 -8.03
CA LYS A 263 -2.09 14.43 -7.17
C LYS A 263 -2.02 15.59 -6.16
N THR A 264 -2.23 16.83 -6.62
CA THR A 264 -2.21 18.03 -5.77
C THR A 264 -3.29 17.95 -4.68
N VAL A 265 -4.53 17.65 -5.07
CA VAL A 265 -5.65 17.52 -4.11
C VAL A 265 -5.37 16.47 -3.04
N VAL A 266 -4.87 15.31 -3.46
CA VAL A 266 -4.55 14.22 -2.51
C VAL A 266 -3.45 14.62 -1.54
N GLU A 267 -2.40 15.30 -2.02
CA GLU A 267 -1.30 15.75 -1.18
C GLU A 267 -1.78 16.79 -0.14
N GLU A 268 -2.60 17.76 -0.55
CA GLU A 268 -3.20 18.74 0.36
C GLU A 268 -4.06 18.06 1.43
N VAL A 269 -4.91 17.12 1.04
CA VAL A 269 -5.78 16.39 1.99
C VAL A 269 -4.95 15.54 2.96
N LEU A 270 -3.91 14.84 2.49
CA LEU A 270 -3.00 14.07 3.34
C LEU A 270 -2.31 14.97 4.38
N ASN A 271 -1.83 16.14 3.96
CA ASN A 271 -1.18 17.10 4.84
C ASN A 271 -2.16 17.67 5.88
N ASN A 272 -3.39 17.98 5.47
CA ASN A 272 -4.44 18.46 6.39
C ASN A 272 -4.85 17.42 7.43
N LEU A 273 -4.85 16.14 7.07
CA LEU A 273 -5.24 15.04 7.98
C LEU A 273 -4.13 14.63 8.94
N GLU A 274 -2.87 14.76 8.60
CA GLU A 274 -1.77 14.19 9.39
C GLU A 274 -1.71 14.72 10.81
N GLY A 275 -1.72 16.03 11.01
CA GLY A 275 -1.67 16.65 12.33
C GLY A 275 -2.83 16.25 13.25
N PRO A 276 -4.09 16.42 12.80
CA PRO A 276 -5.26 15.96 13.55
C PRO A 276 -5.26 14.46 13.86
N LEU A 277 -4.85 13.60 12.92
CA LEU A 277 -4.76 12.17 13.18
C LEU A 277 -3.67 11.85 14.21
N ARG A 278 -2.49 12.46 14.10
CA ARG A 278 -1.44 12.27 15.12
C ARG A 278 -1.93 12.71 16.51
N LYS A 279 -2.70 13.80 16.61
CA LYS A 279 -3.28 14.24 17.86
C LYS A 279 -4.25 13.20 18.42
N ILE A 280 -5.19 12.71 17.61
CA ILE A 280 -6.15 11.66 18.00
C ILE A 280 -5.43 10.40 18.50
N LEU A 281 -4.35 9.99 17.82
CA LEU A 281 -3.59 8.78 18.15
C LEU A 281 -2.67 8.95 19.36
N SER A 282 -2.35 10.18 19.76
CA SER A 282 -1.50 10.52 20.92
C SER A 282 -2.27 11.03 22.14
N GLU A 283 -3.55 11.39 22.00
CA GLU A 283 -4.37 11.92 23.10
C GLU A 283 -4.47 10.94 24.27
N GLN A 284 -4.33 11.54 25.48
CA GLN A 284 -4.45 10.86 26.78
C GLN A 284 -5.92 10.67 27.15
#